data_840f3fab733479940f48d8bca5922d9f
#
_entry.id   840f3fab733479940f48d8bca5922d9f
#
_cell.length_a   1.000
_cell.length_b   1.000
_cell.length_c   1.000
_cell.angle_alpha   90.00
_cell.angle_beta   90.00
_cell.angle_gamma   90.00
#
_symmetry.space_group_name_H-M   'P 1'
#
loop_
_entity.id
_entity.type
_entity.pdbx_description
1 polymer ?
#
loop_
_entity_poly.entity_id
_entity_poly.type
_entity_poly.pdbx_seq_one_letter_code
_entity_poly.pdbx_strand_id
1 'polypeptide(L)'
;MPDLLNVQGLTAGYGEAIVLTDVTFKLAEGKALALLGRNGMGKTTLVNSIIGVTRHVGGTISLDGRDITGLRPDQRAHAGIGWVPQERNIFRSLTVEENMTAIARPGPWTLAKVYALFPRLAERRRNLGNQLSGGEQQMLAIGRALILNPRIILLDEPLEGLAPILIAELLAALGKIIREEGLSAILVEQNAQKILGVTDQAIIVERGSIVYQGESTALKADRVLLETYVGVTDAGSVSRKAQREARRTASAPEAGPG
;
A
#
# COMPACT_ATOMS: atom_id res chain seq x y z
N MET A 1 5.77 -9.76 -20.65
CA MET A 1 6.78 -9.05 -19.86
C MET A 1 7.34 -10.03 -18.85
N PRO A 2 8.63 -9.97 -18.51
CA PRO A 2 9.19 -10.85 -17.48
C PRO A 2 8.57 -10.56 -16.10
N ASP A 3 8.47 -11.58 -15.25
CA ASP A 3 8.05 -11.43 -13.87
C ASP A 3 9.17 -10.70 -13.09
N LEU A 4 8.87 -9.55 -12.50
CA LEU A 4 9.81 -8.82 -11.64
C LEU A 4 9.83 -9.41 -10.23
N LEU A 5 8.65 -9.57 -9.61
CA LEU A 5 8.50 -10.20 -8.31
C LEU A 5 7.74 -11.51 -8.47
N ASN A 6 8.28 -12.59 -7.89
CA ASN A 6 7.63 -13.89 -7.88
C ASN A 6 7.67 -14.45 -6.46
N VAL A 7 6.50 -14.69 -5.89
CA VAL A 7 6.30 -15.31 -4.57
C VAL A 7 5.63 -16.65 -4.79
N GLN A 8 6.22 -17.74 -4.27
CA GLN A 8 5.74 -19.11 -4.48
C GLN A 8 5.63 -19.84 -3.14
N GLY A 9 4.44 -20.27 -2.78
CA GLY A 9 4.17 -21.11 -1.60
C GLY A 9 4.59 -20.47 -0.28
N LEU A 10 4.60 -19.13 -0.19
CA LEU A 10 5.14 -18.42 0.96
C LEU A 10 4.34 -18.73 2.22
N THR A 11 5.03 -19.27 3.21
CA THR A 11 4.53 -19.46 4.57
C THR A 11 5.44 -18.69 5.52
N ALA A 12 4.87 -17.75 6.28
CA ALA A 12 5.63 -16.83 7.12
C ALA A 12 4.81 -16.30 8.30
N GLY A 13 5.51 -15.73 9.29
CA GLY A 13 4.86 -15.18 10.47
C GLY A 13 5.83 -14.51 11.45
N TYR A 14 5.47 -14.51 12.73
CA TYR A 14 6.26 -13.88 13.79
C TYR A 14 6.41 -14.85 14.98
N GLY A 15 7.63 -15.06 15.46
CA GLY A 15 7.90 -16.06 16.50
C GLY A 15 7.34 -17.43 16.10
N GLU A 16 6.47 -18.01 16.89
CA GLU A 16 5.80 -19.29 16.59
C GLU A 16 4.49 -19.14 15.81
N ALA A 17 3.96 -17.92 15.70
CA ALA A 17 2.68 -17.67 15.01
C ALA A 17 2.90 -17.61 13.48
N ILE A 18 2.23 -18.52 12.76
CA ILE A 18 2.13 -18.48 11.30
C ILE A 18 0.95 -17.57 10.95
N VAL A 19 1.20 -16.57 10.10
CA VAL A 19 0.20 -15.59 9.65
C VAL A 19 -0.13 -15.78 8.19
N LEU A 20 0.86 -16.15 7.37
CA LEU A 20 0.69 -16.43 5.94
C LEU A 20 0.85 -17.93 5.68
N THR A 21 -0.02 -18.47 4.83
CA THR A 21 0.01 -19.90 4.46
C THR A 21 -0.15 -20.02 2.95
N ASP A 22 0.85 -20.62 2.29
CA ASP A 22 0.86 -20.99 0.87
C ASP A 22 0.50 -19.81 -0.08
N VAL A 23 1.07 -18.62 0.18
CA VAL A 23 0.81 -17.43 -0.62
C VAL A 23 1.62 -17.48 -1.91
N THR A 24 0.94 -17.46 -3.06
CA THR A 24 1.57 -17.53 -4.38
C THR A 24 1.01 -16.45 -5.30
N PHE A 25 1.87 -15.57 -5.83
CA PHE A 25 1.52 -14.57 -6.83
C PHE A 25 2.75 -14.07 -7.58
N LYS A 26 2.52 -13.38 -8.69
CA LYS A 26 3.57 -12.78 -9.53
C LYS A 26 3.20 -11.35 -9.88
N LEU A 27 4.21 -10.51 -10.03
CA LEU A 27 4.09 -9.16 -10.55
C LEU A 27 5.08 -8.94 -11.69
N ALA A 28 4.57 -8.62 -12.86
CA ALA A 28 5.39 -8.30 -14.03
C ALA A 28 6.08 -6.93 -13.85
N GLU A 29 7.21 -6.73 -14.54
CA GLU A 29 7.93 -5.46 -14.56
C GLU A 29 7.05 -4.32 -15.10
N GLY A 30 7.12 -3.15 -14.48
CA GLY A 30 6.33 -1.97 -14.83
C GLY A 30 4.84 -2.07 -14.46
N LYS A 31 4.43 -3.09 -13.71
CA LYS A 31 3.04 -3.29 -13.28
C LYS A 31 2.82 -2.95 -11.82
N ALA A 32 1.59 -2.58 -11.48
CA ALA A 32 1.18 -2.30 -10.11
C ALA A 32 0.14 -3.30 -9.61
N LEU A 33 0.31 -3.75 -8.36
CA LEU A 33 -0.55 -4.69 -7.66
C LEU A 33 -1.28 -4.00 -6.51
N ALA A 34 -2.60 -4.12 -6.45
CA ALA A 34 -3.40 -3.81 -5.28
C ALA A 34 -3.40 -5.02 -4.34
N LEU A 35 -2.89 -4.84 -3.12
CA LEU A 35 -2.97 -5.83 -2.04
C LEU A 35 -4.10 -5.42 -1.08
N LEU A 36 -5.20 -6.14 -1.13
CA LEU A 36 -6.46 -5.82 -0.47
C LEU A 36 -6.82 -6.84 0.61
N GLY A 37 -7.74 -6.46 1.49
CA GLY A 37 -8.26 -7.29 2.58
C GLY A 37 -8.56 -6.48 3.82
N ARG A 38 -9.32 -7.04 4.74
CA ARG A 38 -9.65 -6.39 6.02
C ARG A 38 -8.40 -6.30 6.93
N ASN A 39 -8.51 -5.52 8.00
CA ASN A 39 -7.43 -5.44 9.00
C ASN A 39 -7.18 -6.78 9.66
N GLY A 40 -5.91 -7.08 9.94
CA GLY A 40 -5.50 -8.33 10.57
C GLY A 40 -5.48 -9.55 9.64
N MET A 41 -5.78 -9.40 8.34
CA MET A 41 -5.84 -10.54 7.40
C MET A 41 -4.49 -10.98 6.85
N GLY A 42 -3.38 -10.29 7.17
CA GLY A 42 -2.03 -10.67 6.76
C GLY A 42 -1.37 -9.75 5.71
N LYS A 43 -2.00 -8.66 5.28
CA LYS A 43 -1.45 -7.73 4.27
C LYS A 43 -0.06 -7.19 4.63
N THR A 44 0.05 -6.54 5.79
CA THR A 44 1.33 -6.02 6.30
C THR A 44 2.35 -7.13 6.54
N THR A 45 1.90 -8.33 6.95
CA THR A 45 2.79 -9.49 7.08
C THR A 45 3.35 -9.93 5.73
N LEU A 46 2.55 -9.85 4.64
CA LEU A 46 3.04 -10.15 3.30
C LEU A 46 4.08 -9.12 2.84
N VAL A 47 3.83 -7.81 3.04
CA VAL A 47 4.83 -6.77 2.80
C VAL A 47 6.09 -7.03 3.61
N ASN A 48 5.96 -7.27 4.91
CA ASN A 48 7.04 -7.57 5.82
C ASN A 48 7.84 -8.82 5.42
N SER A 49 7.19 -9.82 4.83
CA SER A 49 7.86 -11.02 4.29
C SER A 49 8.68 -10.69 3.05
N ILE A 50 8.16 -9.82 2.16
CA ILE A 50 8.90 -9.39 0.96
C ILE A 50 10.10 -8.53 1.34
N ILE A 51 10.03 -7.70 2.38
CA ILE A 51 11.18 -6.91 2.86
C ILE A 51 12.12 -7.69 3.79
N GLY A 52 11.71 -8.88 4.27
CA GLY A 52 12.56 -9.82 5.01
C GLY A 52 12.61 -9.59 6.51
N VAL A 53 11.55 -9.06 7.13
CA VAL A 53 11.47 -8.84 8.59
C VAL A 53 10.56 -9.85 9.30
N THR A 54 9.96 -10.81 8.58
CA THR A 54 9.21 -11.92 9.17
C THR A 54 10.07 -13.18 9.33
N ARG A 55 9.63 -14.11 10.18
CA ARG A 55 10.14 -15.48 10.17
C ARG A 55 9.64 -16.19 8.92
N HIS A 56 10.56 -16.57 8.05
CA HIS A 56 10.27 -17.40 6.90
C HIS A 56 10.16 -18.87 7.31
N VAL A 57 9.11 -19.57 6.88
CA VAL A 57 8.85 -20.98 7.21
C VAL A 57 8.91 -21.85 5.96
N GLY A 58 8.44 -21.35 4.82
CA GLY A 58 8.45 -22.10 3.55
C GLY A 58 8.16 -21.23 2.35
N GLY A 59 8.36 -21.80 1.17
CA GLY A 59 8.20 -21.13 -0.11
C GLY A 59 9.42 -20.31 -0.53
N THR A 60 9.30 -19.54 -1.61
CA THR A 60 10.39 -18.72 -2.16
C THR A 60 9.91 -17.35 -2.57
N ILE A 61 10.82 -16.37 -2.52
CA ILE A 61 10.61 -15.01 -3.03
C ILE A 61 11.79 -14.69 -3.97
N SER A 62 11.49 -14.36 -5.22
CA SER A 62 12.50 -13.90 -6.16
C SER A 62 12.18 -12.52 -6.73
N LEU A 63 13.21 -11.71 -6.93
CA LEU A 63 13.16 -10.40 -7.56
C LEU A 63 14.05 -10.42 -8.80
N ASP A 64 13.48 -10.10 -9.97
CA ASP A 64 14.19 -10.13 -11.25
C ASP A 64 14.94 -11.45 -11.49
N GLY A 65 14.25 -12.57 -11.22
CA GLY A 65 14.80 -13.91 -11.34
C GLY A 65 15.82 -14.33 -10.28
N ARG A 66 16.25 -13.42 -9.40
CA ARG A 66 17.16 -13.69 -8.30
C ARG A 66 16.39 -14.10 -7.05
N ASP A 67 16.74 -15.23 -6.45
CA ASP A 67 16.20 -15.61 -5.13
C ASP A 67 16.69 -14.63 -4.05
N ILE A 68 15.73 -14.05 -3.33
CA ILE A 68 15.96 -13.12 -2.23
C ILE A 68 15.43 -13.68 -0.89
N THR A 69 14.96 -14.92 -0.86
CA THR A 69 14.30 -15.53 0.30
C THR A 69 15.16 -15.46 1.56
N GLY A 70 16.44 -15.81 1.47
CA GLY A 70 17.38 -15.78 2.60
C GLY A 70 18.08 -14.44 2.83
N LEU A 71 17.79 -13.39 2.04
CA LEU A 71 18.47 -12.10 2.17
C LEU A 71 17.88 -11.29 3.33
N ARG A 72 18.78 -10.58 4.06
CA ARG A 72 18.41 -9.63 5.10
C ARG A 72 17.72 -8.38 4.48
N PRO A 73 16.96 -7.60 5.28
CA PRO A 73 16.25 -6.40 4.78
C PRO A 73 17.15 -5.39 4.06
N ASP A 74 18.35 -5.14 4.57
CA ASP A 74 19.34 -4.25 3.95
C ASP A 74 19.78 -4.75 2.56
N GLN A 75 19.97 -6.06 2.41
CA GLN A 75 20.33 -6.69 1.15
C GLN A 75 19.18 -6.65 0.13
N ARG A 76 17.93 -6.82 0.59
CA ARG A 76 16.74 -6.70 -0.26
C ARG A 76 16.53 -5.26 -0.73
N ALA A 77 16.77 -4.28 0.13
CA ALA A 77 16.79 -2.87 -0.27
C ALA A 77 17.88 -2.58 -1.32
N HIS A 78 19.06 -3.22 -1.23
CA HIS A 78 20.11 -3.14 -2.25
C HIS A 78 19.75 -3.89 -3.53
N ALA A 79 18.95 -4.95 -3.44
CA ALA A 79 18.44 -5.66 -4.62
C ALA A 79 17.38 -4.87 -5.38
N GLY A 80 16.87 -3.76 -4.82
CA GLY A 80 15.93 -2.87 -5.51
C GLY A 80 14.52 -2.82 -4.92
N ILE A 81 14.34 -3.22 -3.65
CA ILE A 81 13.05 -3.06 -2.97
C ILE A 81 13.03 -1.73 -2.22
N GLY A 82 12.14 -0.81 -2.61
CA GLY A 82 11.77 0.36 -1.85
C GLY A 82 10.55 0.08 -0.97
N TRP A 83 10.51 0.65 0.24
CA TRP A 83 9.41 0.44 1.16
C TRP A 83 9.01 1.71 1.89
N VAL A 84 7.71 1.94 1.97
CA VAL A 84 7.07 3.00 2.74
C VAL A 84 6.10 2.34 3.71
N PRO A 85 6.43 2.27 5.01
CA PRO A 85 5.54 1.72 6.03
C PRO A 85 4.39 2.68 6.35
N GLN A 86 3.35 2.18 6.99
CA GLN A 86 2.19 2.93 7.44
C GLN A 86 2.57 4.12 8.34
N GLU A 87 3.58 3.98 9.22
CA GLU A 87 4.08 5.03 10.12
C GLU A 87 4.98 6.06 9.43
N ARG A 88 5.18 5.95 8.09
CA ARG A 88 6.03 6.83 7.26
C ARG A 88 7.52 6.80 7.59
N ASN A 89 7.90 6.64 8.86
CA ASN A 89 9.27 6.52 9.39
C ASN A 89 10.27 7.57 8.84
N ILE A 90 9.84 8.84 8.75
CA ILE A 90 10.70 9.94 8.34
C ILE A 90 11.65 10.36 9.49
N PHE A 91 12.81 10.92 9.15
CA PHE A 91 13.72 11.51 10.13
C PHE A 91 13.21 12.88 10.55
N ARG A 92 12.52 12.95 11.68
CA ARG A 92 11.82 14.16 12.16
C ARG A 92 12.73 15.35 12.43
N SER A 93 13.99 15.10 12.81
CA SER A 93 15.01 16.11 13.13
C SER A 93 15.83 16.56 11.93
N LEU A 94 15.70 15.90 10.79
CA LEU A 94 16.34 16.30 9.54
C LEU A 94 15.37 17.14 8.70
N THR A 95 15.95 18.03 7.89
CA THR A 95 15.19 18.76 6.87
C THR A 95 14.64 17.81 5.80
N VAL A 96 13.68 18.27 4.99
CA VAL A 96 13.17 17.52 3.85
C VAL A 96 14.29 17.10 2.92
N GLU A 97 15.22 18.02 2.60
CA GLU A 97 16.36 17.75 1.72
C GLU A 97 17.32 16.74 2.33
N GLU A 98 17.68 16.89 3.60
CA GLU A 98 18.54 15.93 4.32
C GLU A 98 17.90 14.55 4.45
N ASN A 99 16.58 14.46 4.69
CA ASN A 99 15.86 13.20 4.72
C ASN A 99 16.05 12.38 3.42
N MET A 100 16.11 13.06 2.27
CA MET A 100 16.29 12.41 0.97
C MET A 100 17.76 12.19 0.65
N THR A 101 18.62 13.20 0.83
CA THR A 101 20.03 13.13 0.44
C THR A 101 20.86 12.17 1.29
N ALA A 102 20.50 11.98 2.57
CA ALA A 102 21.18 11.05 3.47
C ALA A 102 21.21 9.59 2.99
N ILE A 103 20.25 9.19 2.14
CA ILE A 103 20.10 7.82 1.67
C ILE A 103 20.10 7.69 0.14
N ALA A 104 20.29 8.80 -0.57
CA ALA A 104 20.25 8.85 -2.03
C ALA A 104 21.24 7.87 -2.68
N ARG A 105 20.80 7.23 -3.75
CA ARG A 105 21.65 6.38 -4.60
C ARG A 105 21.66 6.92 -6.02
N PRO A 106 22.75 6.69 -6.78
CA PRO A 106 22.78 7.02 -8.20
C PRO A 106 21.67 6.30 -8.98
N GLY A 107 21.01 7.03 -9.90
CA GLY A 107 19.98 6.47 -10.76
C GLY A 107 19.01 7.51 -11.30
N PRO A 108 17.93 7.08 -11.98
CA PRO A 108 16.97 7.98 -12.61
C PRO A 108 16.15 8.84 -11.64
N TRP A 109 15.93 8.37 -10.41
CA TRP A 109 15.27 9.13 -9.36
C TRP A 109 16.24 10.07 -8.67
N THR A 110 16.27 11.32 -9.10
CA THR A 110 17.08 12.40 -8.51
C THR A 110 16.23 13.25 -7.58
N LEU A 111 16.87 14.06 -6.73
CA LEU A 111 16.20 15.03 -5.88
C LEU A 111 15.30 15.99 -6.69
N ALA A 112 15.81 16.47 -7.85
CA ALA A 112 15.06 17.33 -8.74
C ALA A 112 13.79 16.65 -9.27
N LYS A 113 13.86 15.35 -9.62
CA LYS A 113 12.73 14.57 -10.11
C LYS A 113 11.69 14.33 -9.02
N VAL A 114 12.12 14.07 -7.78
CA VAL A 114 11.21 13.95 -6.62
C VAL A 114 10.52 15.28 -6.33
N TYR A 115 11.21 16.41 -6.42
CA TYR A 115 10.61 17.73 -6.25
C TYR A 115 9.63 18.10 -7.38
N ALA A 116 9.92 17.68 -8.61
CA ALA A 116 8.97 17.85 -9.72
C ALA A 116 7.68 17.02 -9.53
N LEU A 117 7.80 15.84 -8.90
CA LEU A 117 6.68 14.99 -8.56
C LEU A 117 5.87 15.54 -7.37
N PHE A 118 6.56 16.10 -6.37
CA PHE A 118 6.00 16.65 -5.13
C PHE A 118 6.45 18.11 -4.91
N PRO A 119 5.86 19.10 -5.63
CA PRO A 119 6.28 20.51 -5.53
C PRO A 119 6.24 21.07 -4.09
N ARG A 120 5.29 20.62 -3.27
CA ARG A 120 5.19 21.01 -1.85
C ARG A 120 6.46 20.65 -1.07
N LEU A 121 7.15 19.57 -1.39
CA LEU A 121 8.43 19.22 -0.76
C LEU A 121 9.55 20.18 -1.18
N ALA A 122 9.55 20.66 -2.43
CA ALA A 122 10.50 21.65 -2.90
C ALA A 122 10.33 22.98 -2.15
N GLU A 123 9.09 23.44 -1.95
CA GLU A 123 8.78 24.65 -1.16
C GLU A 123 9.22 24.51 0.30
N ARG A 124 9.11 23.31 0.85
CA ARG A 124 9.43 22.97 2.24
C ARG A 124 10.82 22.37 2.44
N ARG A 125 11.71 22.42 1.44
CA ARG A 125 12.99 21.68 1.44
C ARG A 125 13.86 21.91 2.67
N ARG A 126 13.77 23.10 3.29
CA ARG A 126 14.53 23.49 4.51
C ARG A 126 13.76 23.26 5.81
N ASN A 127 12.48 22.88 5.75
CA ASN A 127 11.71 22.59 6.94
C ASN A 127 12.13 21.23 7.50
N LEU A 128 12.11 21.10 8.82
CA LEU A 128 12.33 19.82 9.50
C LEU A 128 11.13 18.87 9.28
N GLY A 129 11.38 17.56 9.31
CA GLY A 129 10.33 16.55 9.14
C GLY A 129 9.18 16.67 10.14
N ASN A 130 9.44 17.13 11.38
CA ASN A 130 8.41 17.37 12.38
C ASN A 130 7.56 18.64 12.14
N GLN A 131 7.95 19.50 11.20
CA GLN A 131 7.21 20.71 10.81
C GLN A 131 6.27 20.46 9.62
N LEU A 132 6.26 19.25 9.09
CA LEU A 132 5.43 18.86 7.96
C LEU A 132 4.05 18.39 8.41
N SER A 133 3.03 18.69 7.60
CA SER A 133 1.71 18.06 7.72
C SER A 133 1.79 16.55 7.44
N GLY A 134 0.78 15.78 7.87
CA GLY A 134 0.74 14.34 7.62
C GLY A 134 0.85 13.97 6.14
N GLY A 135 0.26 14.75 5.23
CA GLY A 135 0.38 14.53 3.78
C GLY A 135 1.77 14.84 3.24
N GLU A 136 2.40 15.93 3.69
CA GLU A 136 3.79 16.25 3.33
C GLU A 136 4.77 15.20 3.85
N GLN A 137 4.53 14.66 5.06
CA GLN A 137 5.31 13.55 5.60
C GLN A 137 5.16 12.28 4.76
N GLN A 138 3.96 12.01 4.24
CA GLN A 138 3.70 10.89 3.34
C GLN A 138 4.44 11.06 2.00
N MET A 139 4.35 12.24 1.40
CA MET A 139 5.11 12.58 0.18
C MET A 139 6.61 12.44 0.41
N LEU A 140 7.12 12.90 1.56
CA LEU A 140 8.52 12.76 1.93
C LEU A 140 8.94 11.30 2.08
N ALA A 141 8.13 10.46 2.72
CA ALA A 141 8.40 9.03 2.87
C ALA A 141 8.49 8.32 1.51
N ILE A 142 7.57 8.65 0.57
CA ILE A 142 7.61 8.14 -0.80
C ILE A 142 8.84 8.67 -1.54
N GLY A 143 9.13 9.97 -1.45
CA GLY A 143 10.32 10.58 -2.06
C GLY A 143 11.61 9.91 -1.59
N ARG A 144 11.72 9.58 -0.30
CA ARG A 144 12.84 8.83 0.27
C ARG A 144 12.96 7.42 -0.30
N ALA A 145 11.84 6.73 -0.50
CA ALA A 145 11.87 5.40 -1.12
C ALA A 145 12.27 5.47 -2.59
N LEU A 146 11.80 6.48 -3.34
CA LEU A 146 12.13 6.68 -4.75
C LEU A 146 13.61 7.01 -4.97
N ILE A 147 14.22 7.87 -4.12
CA ILE A 147 15.61 8.29 -4.30
C ILE A 147 16.64 7.18 -4.00
N LEU A 148 16.18 6.04 -3.46
CA LEU A 148 16.94 4.80 -3.41
C LEU A 148 17.06 4.12 -4.78
N ASN A 149 16.35 4.63 -5.79
CA ASN A 149 16.27 4.07 -7.13
C ASN A 149 15.84 2.60 -7.14
N PRO A 150 14.67 2.27 -6.55
CA PRO A 150 14.19 0.90 -6.45
C PRO A 150 13.69 0.38 -7.80
N ARG A 151 13.63 -0.95 -7.94
CA ARG A 151 12.95 -1.64 -9.04
C ARG A 151 11.47 -1.85 -8.76
N ILE A 152 11.12 -1.96 -7.47
CA ILE A 152 9.75 -2.07 -6.99
C ILE A 152 9.57 -1.24 -5.71
N ILE A 153 8.45 -0.56 -5.58
CA ILE A 153 8.08 0.16 -4.36
C ILE A 153 6.89 -0.51 -3.68
N LEU A 154 7.01 -0.74 -2.37
CA LEU A 154 5.95 -1.28 -1.52
C LEU A 154 5.40 -0.14 -0.66
N LEU A 155 4.09 0.11 -0.72
CA LEU A 155 3.42 1.20 -0.02
C LEU A 155 2.34 0.59 0.89
N ASP A 156 2.55 0.66 2.21
CA ASP A 156 1.61 0.11 3.19
C ASP A 156 0.68 1.21 3.70
N GLU A 157 -0.61 1.13 3.33
CA GLU A 157 -1.69 2.08 3.63
C GLU A 157 -1.32 3.56 3.38
N PRO A 158 -0.80 3.91 2.17
CA PRO A 158 -0.25 5.24 1.90
C PRO A 158 -1.28 6.36 1.93
N LEU A 159 -2.58 6.06 1.89
CA LEU A 159 -3.67 7.04 1.84
C LEU A 159 -4.35 7.24 3.20
N GLU A 160 -3.92 6.48 4.23
CA GLU A 160 -4.55 6.53 5.54
C GLU A 160 -4.33 7.89 6.23
N GLY A 161 -5.42 8.42 6.83
CA GLY A 161 -5.37 9.68 7.59
C GLY A 161 -5.12 10.93 6.76
N LEU A 162 -5.20 10.85 5.42
CA LEU A 162 -5.03 12.00 4.55
C LEU A 162 -6.36 12.67 4.21
N ALA A 163 -6.33 14.01 4.07
CA ALA A 163 -7.46 14.77 3.56
C ALA A 163 -7.75 14.40 2.09
N PRO A 164 -9.02 14.47 1.62
CA PRO A 164 -9.40 14.05 0.26
C PRO A 164 -8.57 14.70 -0.86
N ILE A 165 -8.22 15.97 -0.71
CA ILE A 165 -7.39 16.69 -1.70
C ILE A 165 -5.98 16.08 -1.80
N LEU A 166 -5.38 15.69 -0.67
CA LEU A 166 -4.05 15.07 -0.63
C LEU A 166 -4.09 13.63 -1.16
N ILE A 167 -5.20 12.91 -0.95
CA ILE A 167 -5.41 11.59 -1.56
C ILE A 167 -5.39 11.70 -3.08
N ALA A 168 -6.11 12.69 -3.64
CA ALA A 168 -6.14 12.89 -5.08
C ALA A 168 -4.76 13.27 -5.65
N GLU A 169 -4.03 14.16 -4.99
CA GLU A 169 -2.65 14.53 -5.36
C GLU A 169 -1.72 13.31 -5.33
N LEU A 170 -1.81 12.50 -4.27
CA LEU A 170 -0.95 11.33 -4.11
C LEU A 170 -1.27 10.23 -5.13
N LEU A 171 -2.55 9.96 -5.40
CA LEU A 171 -2.96 9.01 -6.44
C LEU A 171 -2.51 9.46 -7.84
N ALA A 172 -2.56 10.76 -8.14
CA ALA A 172 -2.05 11.29 -9.39
C ALA A 172 -0.52 11.09 -9.49
N ALA A 173 0.23 11.35 -8.41
CA ALA A 173 1.66 11.12 -8.35
C ALA A 173 2.01 9.63 -8.51
N LEU A 174 1.30 8.72 -7.81
CA LEU A 174 1.48 7.26 -7.96
C LEU A 174 1.17 6.80 -9.38
N GLY A 175 0.12 7.36 -10.01
CA GLY A 175 -0.20 7.09 -11.41
C GLY A 175 0.94 7.46 -12.36
N LYS A 176 1.62 8.61 -12.14
CA LYS A 176 2.82 8.99 -12.90
C LYS A 176 3.98 8.05 -12.67
N ILE A 177 4.29 7.73 -11.40
CA ILE A 177 5.37 6.81 -11.03
C ILE A 177 5.20 5.46 -11.73
N ILE A 178 3.99 4.92 -11.76
CA ILE A 178 3.71 3.59 -12.30
C ILE A 178 3.65 3.64 -13.85
N ARG A 179 2.85 4.56 -14.42
CA ARG A 179 2.53 4.53 -15.87
C ARG A 179 3.56 5.25 -16.74
N GLU A 180 4.10 6.38 -16.27
CA GLU A 180 5.03 7.20 -17.05
C GLU A 180 6.47 6.79 -16.79
N GLU A 181 6.82 6.46 -15.54
CA GLU A 181 8.17 6.07 -15.16
C GLU A 181 8.40 4.56 -15.17
N GLY A 182 7.34 3.77 -15.33
CA GLY A 182 7.42 2.30 -15.42
C GLY A 182 7.88 1.62 -14.12
N LEU A 183 7.78 2.27 -12.97
CA LEU A 183 8.17 1.67 -11.70
C LEU A 183 7.09 0.69 -11.23
N SER A 184 7.50 -0.55 -10.94
CA SER A 184 6.57 -1.53 -10.35
C SER A 184 6.19 -1.15 -8.92
N ALA A 185 4.96 -1.44 -8.53
CA ALA A 185 4.47 -1.09 -7.21
C ALA A 185 3.55 -2.16 -6.60
N ILE A 186 3.58 -2.29 -5.28
CA ILE A 186 2.52 -2.96 -4.50
C ILE A 186 1.91 -1.91 -3.58
N LEU A 187 0.61 -1.68 -3.75
CA LEU A 187 -0.17 -0.75 -2.93
C LEU A 187 -1.08 -1.55 -2.01
N VAL A 188 -0.86 -1.43 -0.72
CA VAL A 188 -1.71 -2.04 0.31
C VAL A 188 -2.77 -1.05 0.75
N GLU A 189 -4.03 -1.42 0.69
CA GLU A 189 -5.13 -0.57 1.14
C GLU A 189 -6.32 -1.40 1.64
N GLN A 190 -7.08 -0.81 2.55
CA GLN A 190 -8.37 -1.36 2.96
C GLN A 190 -9.49 -0.92 2.02
N ASN A 191 -9.44 0.33 1.54
CA ASN A 191 -10.42 0.86 0.60
C ASN A 191 -9.96 0.61 -0.84
N ALA A 192 -10.44 -0.51 -1.41
CA ALA A 192 -10.11 -0.94 -2.77
C ALA A 192 -10.41 0.12 -3.83
N GLN A 193 -11.52 0.85 -3.71
CA GLN A 193 -11.95 1.81 -4.74
C GLN A 193 -10.92 2.92 -4.98
N LYS A 194 -10.13 3.27 -3.96
CA LYS A 194 -9.10 4.31 -4.08
C LYS A 194 -7.96 3.88 -5.01
N ILE A 195 -7.51 2.62 -4.93
CA ILE A 195 -6.28 2.19 -5.62
C ILE A 195 -6.50 1.33 -6.86
N LEU A 196 -7.68 0.69 -7.03
CA LEU A 196 -7.97 -0.11 -8.22
C LEU A 196 -7.95 0.69 -9.55
N GLY A 197 -8.03 2.02 -9.48
CA GLY A 197 -7.88 2.91 -10.64
C GLY A 197 -6.43 3.18 -11.06
N VAL A 198 -5.46 2.90 -10.21
CA VAL A 198 -4.02 3.14 -10.45
C VAL A 198 -3.19 1.87 -10.50
N THR A 199 -3.80 0.69 -10.25
CA THR A 199 -3.16 -0.62 -10.29
C THR A 199 -3.63 -1.45 -11.48
N ASP A 200 -2.81 -2.37 -11.94
CA ASP A 200 -3.10 -3.30 -13.06
C ASP A 200 -3.75 -4.57 -12.53
N GLN A 201 -3.22 -5.12 -11.45
CA GLN A 201 -3.63 -6.38 -10.85
C GLN A 201 -4.08 -6.17 -9.41
N ALA A 202 -4.89 -7.07 -8.91
CA ALA A 202 -5.34 -7.08 -7.52
C ALA A 202 -5.29 -8.49 -6.93
N ILE A 203 -4.87 -8.58 -5.67
CA ILE A 203 -5.04 -9.76 -4.84
C ILE A 203 -5.80 -9.38 -3.57
N ILE A 204 -6.64 -10.30 -3.09
CA ILE A 204 -7.31 -10.17 -1.79
C ILE A 204 -6.75 -11.23 -0.86
N VAL A 205 -6.28 -10.80 0.32
CA VAL A 205 -5.81 -11.68 1.37
C VAL A 205 -6.87 -11.79 2.46
N GLU A 206 -7.23 -13.02 2.82
CA GLU A 206 -8.08 -13.35 3.95
C GLU A 206 -7.43 -14.45 4.78
N ARG A 207 -7.31 -14.20 6.09
CA ARG A 207 -6.72 -15.14 7.06
C ARG A 207 -5.38 -15.75 6.61
N GLY A 208 -4.53 -14.90 6.00
CA GLY A 208 -3.19 -15.29 5.59
C GLY A 208 -3.09 -16.03 4.25
N SER A 209 -4.18 -16.20 3.51
CA SER A 209 -4.19 -16.84 2.19
C SER A 209 -4.78 -15.93 1.14
N ILE A 210 -4.42 -16.11 -0.14
CA ILE A 210 -5.02 -15.38 -1.26
C ILE A 210 -6.37 -16.03 -1.61
N VAL A 211 -7.45 -15.23 -1.54
CA VAL A 211 -8.82 -15.66 -1.91
C VAL A 211 -9.29 -15.11 -3.25
N TYR A 212 -8.58 -14.14 -3.79
CA TYR A 212 -8.80 -13.58 -5.13
C TYR A 212 -7.49 -13.13 -5.73
N GLN A 213 -7.31 -13.38 -7.02
CA GLN A 213 -6.23 -12.85 -7.85
C GLN A 213 -6.75 -12.61 -9.27
N GLY A 214 -6.57 -11.37 -9.78
CA GLY A 214 -7.03 -11.01 -11.12
C GLY A 214 -6.72 -9.56 -11.47
N GLU A 215 -7.31 -9.09 -12.58
CA GLU A 215 -7.18 -7.71 -13.05
C GLU A 215 -7.91 -6.74 -12.10
N SER A 216 -7.28 -5.58 -11.83
CA SER A 216 -7.90 -4.53 -11.00
C SER A 216 -9.21 -4.02 -11.55
N THR A 217 -9.33 -3.94 -12.87
CA THR A 217 -10.57 -3.52 -13.57
C THR A 217 -11.70 -4.51 -13.39
N ALA A 218 -11.42 -5.81 -13.44
CA ALA A 218 -12.39 -6.87 -13.19
C ALA A 218 -12.89 -6.83 -11.75
N LEU A 219 -11.97 -6.74 -10.78
CA LEU A 219 -12.33 -6.64 -9.36
C LEU A 219 -13.14 -5.36 -9.06
N LYS A 220 -12.79 -4.23 -9.69
CA LYS A 220 -13.50 -2.97 -9.51
C LYS A 220 -14.98 -3.06 -9.95
N ALA A 221 -15.28 -3.89 -10.94
CA ALA A 221 -16.64 -4.14 -11.42
C ALA A 221 -17.41 -5.13 -10.53
N ASP A 222 -16.72 -5.98 -9.77
CA ASP A 222 -17.35 -7.01 -8.92
C ASP A 222 -17.61 -6.46 -7.50
N ARG A 223 -18.79 -5.84 -7.35
CA ARG A 223 -19.23 -5.28 -6.05
C ARG A 223 -19.42 -6.37 -4.99
N VAL A 224 -19.89 -7.55 -5.38
CA VAL A 224 -20.17 -8.64 -4.44
C VAL A 224 -18.87 -9.14 -3.79
N LEU A 225 -17.83 -9.32 -4.59
CA LEU A 225 -16.50 -9.70 -4.11
C LEU A 225 -15.91 -8.63 -3.17
N LEU A 226 -15.99 -7.35 -3.56
CA LEU A 226 -15.51 -6.23 -2.75
C LEU A 226 -16.27 -6.13 -1.42
N GLU A 227 -17.60 -6.26 -1.41
CA GLU A 227 -18.41 -6.24 -0.18
C GLU A 227 -18.06 -7.43 0.74
N THR A 228 -17.86 -8.61 0.17
CA THR A 228 -17.60 -9.84 0.92
C THR A 228 -16.25 -9.77 1.66
N TYR A 229 -15.18 -9.42 0.95
CA TYR A 229 -13.82 -9.58 1.46
C TYR A 229 -13.15 -8.29 1.92
N VAL A 230 -13.54 -7.14 1.38
CA VAL A 230 -12.89 -5.86 1.70
C VAL A 230 -13.78 -4.98 2.58
N GLY A 231 -15.11 -5.14 2.46
CA GLY A 231 -16.08 -4.30 3.13
C GLY A 231 -16.19 -2.95 2.40
N VAL A 232 -17.29 -2.72 1.69
CA VAL A 232 -17.55 -1.42 1.05
C VAL A 232 -17.91 -0.42 2.14
N THR A 233 -17.00 0.50 2.42
CA THR A 233 -17.35 1.74 3.11
C THR A 233 -17.85 2.75 2.08
N ASP A 234 -19.04 2.50 1.50
CA ASP A 234 -19.76 3.57 0.83
C ASP A 234 -20.27 4.55 1.89
N ALA A 235 -20.16 5.83 1.58
CA ALA A 235 -20.82 6.90 2.34
C ALA A 235 -22.36 6.73 2.46
N GLY A 236 -22.92 5.65 1.87
CA GLY A 236 -24.31 5.21 1.97
C GLY A 236 -24.66 4.37 3.21
N SER A 237 -23.70 3.94 4.04
CA SER A 237 -24.02 3.19 5.28
C SER A 237 -24.73 4.03 6.34
N VAL A 238 -24.62 5.37 6.27
CA VAL A 238 -25.39 6.30 7.11
C VAL A 238 -26.89 6.18 6.83
N SER A 239 -27.28 5.90 5.59
CA SER A 239 -28.68 5.74 5.19
C SER A 239 -29.34 4.49 5.78
N ARG A 240 -28.64 3.35 5.91
CA ARG A 240 -29.22 2.11 6.47
C ARG A 240 -29.45 2.19 7.99
N LYS A 241 -28.61 2.94 8.71
CA LYS A 241 -28.80 3.16 10.15
C LYS A 241 -29.98 4.11 10.38
N ALA A 242 -30.10 5.17 9.58
CA ALA A 242 -31.24 6.09 9.62
C ALA A 242 -32.56 5.40 9.21
N GLN A 243 -32.56 4.51 8.20
CA GLN A 243 -33.74 3.73 7.83
C GLN A 243 -34.12 2.68 8.88
N ARG A 244 -33.16 2.09 9.60
CA ARG A 244 -33.47 1.20 10.73
C ARG A 244 -34.02 1.96 11.94
N GLU A 245 -33.51 3.16 12.23
CA GLU A 245 -34.07 4.02 13.28
C GLU A 245 -35.46 4.54 12.91
N ALA A 246 -35.68 4.98 11.68
CA ALA A 246 -37.01 5.39 11.20
C ALA A 246 -38.04 4.25 11.22
N ARG A 247 -37.66 3.01 10.95
CA ARG A 247 -38.56 1.84 11.09
C ARG A 247 -38.81 1.47 12.55
N ARG A 248 -37.91 1.73 13.49
CA ARG A 248 -38.12 1.49 14.92
C ARG A 248 -39.07 2.54 15.54
N THR A 249 -39.03 3.78 15.06
CA THR A 249 -39.97 4.85 15.53
C THR A 249 -41.36 4.71 14.92
N ALA A 250 -41.49 4.12 13.72
CA ALA A 250 -42.77 3.87 13.07
C ALA A 250 -43.56 2.64 13.63
N SER A 251 -42.90 1.80 14.45
CA SER A 251 -43.51 0.58 15.01
C SER A 251 -43.80 0.64 16.51
N ALA A 252 -43.76 1.82 17.11
CA ALA A 252 -44.20 2.02 18.52
C ALA A 252 -45.74 2.07 18.56
N PRO A 253 -46.42 1.19 19.33
CA PRO A 253 -47.87 1.24 19.46
C PRO A 253 -48.29 2.51 20.20
N GLU A 254 -49.26 3.23 19.67
CA GLU A 254 -49.94 4.32 20.36
C GLU A 254 -50.56 3.79 21.66
N ALA A 255 -50.10 4.32 22.80
CA ALA A 255 -50.77 4.10 24.07
C ALA A 255 -52.09 4.87 24.05
N GLY A 256 -53.20 4.16 23.96
CA GLY A 256 -54.55 4.73 24.03
C GLY A 256 -54.82 5.33 25.42
N PRO A 257 -55.65 6.36 25.47
CA PRO A 257 -56.04 7.00 26.74
C PRO A 257 -57.02 6.12 27.52
N GLY A 258 -56.68 5.85 28.78
CA GLY A 258 -57.53 5.29 29.81
C GLY A 258 -57.57 6.22 31.01
#